data_6f5cf58bb00bc929f777a2888ea705e9
#
_entry.id   6f5cf58bb00bc929f777a2888ea705e9
#
_cell.length_a   1.000
_cell.length_b   1.000
_cell.length_c   1.000
_cell.angle_alpha   90.00
_cell.angle_beta   90.00
_cell.angle_gamma   90.00
#
_symmetry.space_group_name_H-M   'P 1'
#
loop_
_entity.id
_entity.type
_entity.pdbx_description
1 polymer ?
#
loop_
_entity_poly.entity_id
_entity_poly.type
_entity_poly.pdbx_seq_one_letter_code
_entity_poly.pdbx_strand_id
1 'polypeptide(L)'
;MKREPYYIGLEVGPTYAAYAVTNESYNLERFRGKDMWGIYKFDEAENSQDRRNARSARKNIKKEKERIGLIRSYFHDEIEKADVNFFARLDNSTFHAEDKDKILFGDRNVLFNDENYKDADYNEQFPTIYHLRSFLAKHNELVDIRLVYLAVANIMKHRGNFYSKNLEDTDSAIKDIYAGICEKASQADIQLYPEADTDKIMDYMLNTALTNKVKATLVSQEVKALTKSETALIKLMCGLKVKITDIFPGLLETLPEEDKKTSMSFSDNDYLDRTEEIEKLTGEDNYELISAVKELYDAVIIQNIMQGHRFISDAKIASYEKHMADLKLLKSTMKRYLSKQEYSRFFNIEEPGTYAAYVKSGMSNGVKTRRNSEKGRTLDD
;
A
#
# COMPACT_ATOMS: atom_id res chain seq x y z
N MET A 1 -24.07 17.58 57.48
CA MET A 1 -24.50 18.14 56.19
C MET A 1 -25.48 17.16 55.57
N LYS A 2 -26.73 17.57 55.35
CA LYS A 2 -27.68 16.81 54.54
C LYS A 2 -27.14 16.73 53.12
N ARG A 3 -26.94 15.56 52.55
CA ARG A 3 -26.58 15.37 51.13
C ARG A 3 -27.88 15.57 50.36
N GLU A 4 -28.01 16.66 49.67
CA GLU A 4 -29.11 16.90 48.73
C GLU A 4 -28.78 16.24 47.41
N PRO A 5 -29.74 15.60 46.73
CA PRO A 5 -29.53 15.01 45.41
C PRO A 5 -29.22 16.13 44.37
N TYR A 6 -28.36 15.80 43.45
CA TYR A 6 -27.96 16.70 42.38
C TYR A 6 -27.81 15.96 41.04
N TYR A 7 -27.93 16.68 39.95
CA TYR A 7 -27.66 16.18 38.59
C TYR A 7 -26.40 16.81 38.01
N ILE A 8 -25.65 16.01 37.28
CA ILE A 8 -24.52 16.49 36.50
C ILE A 8 -24.87 16.31 35.02
N GLY A 9 -25.03 17.43 34.32
CA GLY A 9 -25.12 17.45 32.86
C GLY A 9 -23.70 17.53 32.26
N LEU A 10 -23.39 16.67 31.32
CA LEU A 10 -22.14 16.69 30.57
C LEU A 10 -22.47 16.74 29.08
N GLU A 11 -21.88 17.73 28.40
CA GLU A 11 -21.94 17.84 26.94
C GLU A 11 -20.52 17.78 26.37
N VAL A 12 -20.29 16.90 25.38
CA VAL A 12 -18.98 16.74 24.74
C VAL A 12 -19.16 17.00 23.25
N GLY A 13 -18.60 18.10 22.78
CA GLY A 13 -18.55 18.49 21.38
C GLY A 13 -17.17 18.16 20.75
N PRO A 14 -16.99 18.41 19.46
CA PRO A 14 -15.74 18.18 18.76
C PRO A 14 -14.58 19.09 19.21
N THR A 15 -14.91 20.24 19.83
CA THR A 15 -13.93 21.26 20.24
C THR A 15 -14.08 21.71 21.70
N TYR A 16 -15.00 21.10 22.43
CA TYR A 16 -15.25 21.44 23.85
C TYR A 16 -15.84 20.30 24.65
N ALA A 17 -15.67 20.37 25.94
CA ALA A 17 -16.43 19.62 26.93
C ALA A 17 -17.02 20.62 27.94
N ALA A 18 -18.33 20.56 28.12
CA ALA A 18 -19.04 21.41 29.06
C ALA A 18 -19.71 20.57 30.15
N TYR A 19 -19.80 21.13 31.36
CA TYR A 19 -20.55 20.50 32.43
C TYR A 19 -21.39 21.54 33.18
N ALA A 20 -22.48 21.10 33.76
CA ALA A 20 -23.27 21.88 34.70
C ALA A 20 -23.78 20.96 35.81
N VAL A 21 -23.84 21.49 37.03
CA VAL A 21 -24.42 20.78 38.17
C VAL A 21 -25.67 21.54 38.63
N THR A 22 -26.77 20.80 38.71
CA THR A 22 -28.10 21.39 39.12
C THR A 22 -28.69 20.57 40.28
N ASN A 23 -29.58 21.21 41.01
CA ASN A 23 -30.45 20.54 41.96
C ASN A 23 -31.62 19.83 41.24
N GLU A 24 -32.51 19.15 42.03
CA GLU A 24 -33.68 18.46 41.49
C GLU A 24 -34.67 19.37 40.73
N SER A 25 -34.67 20.66 41.00
CA SER A 25 -35.49 21.68 40.31
C SER A 25 -34.77 22.25 39.08
N TYR A 26 -33.66 21.70 38.65
CA TYR A 26 -32.79 22.16 37.52
C TYR A 26 -32.20 23.56 37.69
N ASN A 27 -32.13 24.08 38.92
CA ASN A 27 -31.42 25.30 39.23
C ASN A 27 -29.94 25.01 39.39
N LEU A 28 -29.09 25.92 38.88
CA LEU A 28 -27.63 25.79 38.90
C LEU A 28 -27.15 25.78 40.37
N GLU A 29 -26.35 24.79 40.75
CA GLU A 29 -25.76 24.71 42.07
C GLU A 29 -24.54 25.60 42.20
N ARG A 30 -24.27 26.04 43.45
CA ARG A 30 -23.11 26.89 43.76
C ARG A 30 -22.16 26.21 44.72
N PHE A 31 -20.86 26.30 44.40
CA PHE A 31 -19.82 25.89 45.31
C PHE A 31 -18.84 27.03 45.60
N ARG A 32 -18.68 27.36 46.87
CA ARG A 32 -17.84 28.48 47.32
C ARG A 32 -18.18 29.83 46.62
N GLY A 33 -19.45 30.09 46.43
CA GLY A 33 -19.94 31.32 45.81
C GLY A 33 -19.84 31.39 44.28
N LYS A 34 -19.37 30.33 43.63
CA LYS A 34 -19.31 30.21 42.16
C LYS A 34 -20.34 29.21 41.67
N ASP A 35 -20.97 29.53 40.54
CA ASP A 35 -21.88 28.62 39.88
C ASP A 35 -21.13 27.40 39.36
N MET A 36 -21.70 26.22 39.55
CA MET A 36 -21.06 24.93 39.18
C MET A 36 -21.33 24.58 37.71
N TRP A 37 -20.74 25.34 36.82
CA TRP A 37 -20.68 25.04 35.41
C TRP A 37 -19.31 25.43 34.85
N GLY A 38 -18.96 24.82 33.75
CA GLY A 38 -17.72 25.15 33.08
C GLY A 38 -17.68 24.57 31.67
N ILE A 39 -16.85 25.18 30.85
CA ILE A 39 -16.54 24.72 29.51
C ILE A 39 -15.03 24.65 29.35
N TYR A 40 -14.56 23.53 28.88
CA TYR A 40 -13.17 23.34 28.48
C TYR A 40 -13.11 23.27 26.96
N LYS A 41 -12.37 24.20 26.34
CA LYS A 41 -12.16 24.21 24.90
C LYS A 41 -10.82 23.60 24.57
N PHE A 42 -10.80 22.80 23.54
CA PHE A 42 -9.61 22.19 22.97
C PHE A 42 -9.66 22.28 21.44
N ASP A 43 -8.52 22.09 20.81
CA ASP A 43 -8.42 22.13 19.36
C ASP A 43 -9.24 20.98 18.75
N GLU A 44 -9.81 21.22 17.57
CA GLU A 44 -10.58 20.21 16.84
C GLU A 44 -9.74 18.95 16.61
N ALA A 45 -10.30 17.80 16.90
CA ALA A 45 -9.61 16.54 16.72
C ALA A 45 -9.21 16.35 15.23
N GLU A 46 -7.97 15.93 15.02
CA GLU A 46 -7.49 15.57 13.68
C GLU A 46 -8.44 14.58 12.99
N ASN A 47 -8.47 14.63 11.66
CA ASN A 47 -9.34 13.83 10.82
C ASN A 47 -9.25 12.34 11.20
N SER A 48 -10.39 11.68 11.34
CA SER A 48 -10.50 10.25 11.66
C SER A 48 -9.74 9.34 10.66
N GLN A 49 -9.46 9.83 9.47
CA GLN A 49 -8.71 9.12 8.44
C GLN A 49 -7.28 8.78 8.87
N ASP A 50 -6.57 9.71 9.52
CA ASP A 50 -5.20 9.46 9.99
C ASP A 50 -5.16 8.41 11.09
N ARG A 51 -6.15 8.41 11.99
CA ARG A 51 -6.30 7.35 13.00
C ARG A 51 -6.61 6.00 12.39
N ARG A 52 -7.48 5.94 11.36
CA ARG A 52 -7.77 4.71 10.60
C ARG A 52 -6.52 4.19 9.91
N ASN A 53 -5.80 5.05 9.18
CA ASN A 53 -4.56 4.69 8.51
C ASN A 53 -3.51 4.14 9.49
N ALA A 54 -3.33 4.78 10.64
CA ALA A 54 -2.41 4.31 11.66
C ALA A 54 -2.85 2.96 12.29
N ARG A 55 -4.15 2.75 12.46
CA ARG A 55 -4.71 1.48 12.94
C ARG A 55 -4.50 0.36 11.92
N SER A 56 -4.80 0.61 10.64
CA SER A 56 -4.60 -0.34 9.55
C SER A 56 -3.12 -0.70 9.40
N ALA A 57 -2.22 0.28 9.45
CA ALA A 57 -0.79 0.04 9.41
C ALA A 57 -0.32 -0.87 10.56
N ARG A 58 -0.79 -0.64 11.80
CA ARG A 58 -0.47 -1.50 12.94
C ARG A 58 -1.00 -2.92 12.78
N LYS A 59 -2.25 -3.08 12.28
CA LYS A 59 -2.83 -4.42 12.00
C LYS A 59 -2.00 -5.15 10.94
N ASN A 60 -1.60 -4.47 9.88
CA ASN A 60 -0.82 -5.08 8.81
C ASN A 60 0.56 -5.52 9.29
N ILE A 61 1.25 -4.69 10.09
CA ILE A 61 2.53 -5.06 10.72
C ILE A 61 2.36 -6.28 11.65
N LYS A 62 1.27 -6.34 12.43
CA LYS A 62 0.99 -7.50 13.29
C LYS A 62 0.77 -8.76 12.47
N LYS A 63 -0.08 -8.72 11.43
CA LYS A 63 -0.32 -9.84 10.51
C LYS A 63 0.96 -10.30 9.81
N GLU A 64 1.82 -9.36 9.42
CA GLU A 64 3.13 -9.66 8.82
C GLU A 64 4.01 -10.44 9.81
N LYS A 65 4.17 -9.95 11.04
CA LYS A 65 4.96 -10.61 12.06
C LYS A 65 4.44 -12.02 12.40
N GLU A 66 3.12 -12.19 12.49
CA GLU A 66 2.49 -13.50 12.76
C GLU A 66 2.78 -14.49 11.63
N ARG A 67 2.66 -14.06 10.36
CA ARG A 67 2.99 -14.91 9.20
C ARG A 67 4.46 -15.34 9.19
N ILE A 68 5.37 -14.39 9.44
CA ILE A 68 6.81 -14.69 9.49
C ILE A 68 7.12 -15.62 10.66
N GLY A 69 6.51 -15.40 11.83
CA GLY A 69 6.65 -16.29 12.98
C GLY A 69 6.21 -17.74 12.67
N LEU A 70 5.08 -17.89 11.96
CA LEU A 70 4.61 -19.21 11.53
C LEU A 70 5.59 -19.89 10.57
N ILE A 71 6.05 -19.19 9.54
CA ILE A 71 7.05 -19.75 8.60
C ILE A 71 8.34 -20.12 9.33
N ARG A 72 8.80 -19.27 10.24
CA ARG A 72 9.98 -19.55 11.05
C ARG A 72 9.82 -20.84 11.86
N SER A 73 8.65 -21.08 12.47
CA SER A 73 8.41 -22.31 13.22
C SER A 73 8.45 -23.58 12.35
N TYR A 74 8.00 -23.49 11.09
CA TYR A 74 8.09 -24.62 10.14
C TYR A 74 9.53 -24.97 9.73
N PHE A 75 10.39 -23.98 9.63
CA PHE A 75 11.77 -24.17 9.16
C PHE A 75 12.77 -24.32 10.30
N HIS A 76 12.35 -24.08 11.55
CA HIS A 76 13.24 -23.99 12.72
C HIS A 76 14.16 -25.21 12.87
N ASP A 77 13.57 -26.39 12.97
CA ASP A 77 14.33 -27.61 13.29
C ASP A 77 15.34 -27.98 12.20
N GLU A 78 14.99 -27.78 10.94
CA GLU A 78 15.90 -28.10 9.83
C GLU A 78 17.00 -27.04 9.67
N ILE A 79 16.69 -25.77 9.89
CA ILE A 79 17.70 -24.71 9.85
C ILE A 79 18.64 -24.83 11.04
N GLU A 80 18.13 -25.15 12.24
CA GLU A 80 18.96 -25.32 13.43
C GLU A 80 19.98 -26.44 13.28
N LYS A 81 19.62 -27.52 12.59
CA LYS A 81 20.57 -28.60 12.22
C LYS A 81 21.70 -28.15 11.28
N ALA A 82 21.38 -27.22 10.38
CA ALA A 82 22.33 -26.67 9.41
C ALA A 82 23.16 -25.52 9.99
N ASP A 83 22.53 -24.64 10.77
CA ASP A 83 23.13 -23.42 11.30
C ASP A 83 22.35 -22.92 12.53
N VAL A 84 22.81 -23.30 13.72
CA VAL A 84 22.16 -23.02 15.02
C VAL A 84 21.86 -21.54 15.23
N ASN A 85 22.74 -20.65 14.78
CA ASN A 85 22.65 -19.21 15.03
C ASN A 85 22.08 -18.41 13.86
N PHE A 86 21.60 -19.07 12.79
CA PHE A 86 21.09 -18.41 11.60
C PHE A 86 19.97 -17.40 11.92
N PHE A 87 18.96 -17.82 12.65
CA PHE A 87 17.85 -16.95 13.01
C PHE A 87 18.24 -15.80 13.94
N ALA A 88 19.17 -16.06 14.83
CA ALA A 88 19.66 -15.05 15.73
C ALA A 88 20.46 -13.97 14.97
N ARG A 89 21.29 -14.37 14.01
CA ARG A 89 22.00 -13.44 13.11
C ARG A 89 21.02 -12.69 12.21
N LEU A 90 20.00 -13.36 11.68
CA LEU A 90 18.97 -12.73 10.87
C LEU A 90 18.21 -11.62 11.64
N ASP A 91 17.92 -11.85 12.93
CA ASP A 91 17.20 -10.89 13.77
C ASP A 91 18.11 -9.72 14.19
N ASN A 92 19.33 -9.99 14.57
CA ASN A 92 20.26 -9.01 15.13
C ASN A 92 21.27 -8.49 14.12
N SER A 93 21.41 -9.17 13.00
CA SER A 93 22.39 -8.86 11.95
C SER A 93 23.84 -8.81 12.46
N THR A 94 24.15 -9.56 13.51
CA THR A 94 25.47 -9.64 14.17
C THR A 94 25.81 -11.07 14.50
N PHE A 95 27.11 -11.35 14.71
CA PHE A 95 27.56 -12.64 15.21
C PHE A 95 27.15 -12.85 16.67
N HIS A 96 26.80 -14.06 17.00
CA HIS A 96 26.59 -14.49 18.36
C HIS A 96 27.89 -15.00 18.99
N ALA A 97 27.95 -14.99 20.32
CA ALA A 97 29.12 -15.44 21.06
C ALA A 97 29.48 -16.93 20.80
N GLU A 98 28.46 -17.73 20.41
CA GLU A 98 28.62 -19.13 20.08
C GLU A 98 29.15 -19.37 18.64
N ASP A 99 29.20 -18.33 17.79
CA ASP A 99 29.74 -18.43 16.42
C ASP A 99 31.29 -18.39 16.42
N LYS A 100 31.92 -19.27 17.19
CA LYS A 100 33.37 -19.24 17.40
C LYS A 100 34.21 -19.41 16.14
N ASP A 101 33.67 -20.14 15.17
CA ASP A 101 34.35 -20.45 13.90
C ASP A 101 34.02 -19.41 12.81
N LYS A 102 33.22 -18.39 13.10
CA LYS A 102 32.86 -17.35 12.16
C LYS A 102 33.82 -16.17 12.21
N ILE A 103 34.03 -15.54 11.05
CA ILE A 103 34.88 -14.36 10.95
C ILE A 103 34.08 -13.12 11.33
N LEU A 104 34.59 -12.32 12.26
CA LEU A 104 33.99 -11.05 12.64
C LEU A 104 34.31 -9.96 11.61
N PHE A 105 33.28 -9.28 11.11
CA PHE A 105 33.40 -8.16 10.17
C PHE A 105 33.05 -6.80 10.80
N GLY A 106 33.15 -6.65 12.09
CA GLY A 106 32.77 -5.45 12.83
C GLY A 106 31.26 -5.24 12.82
N ASP A 107 30.79 -4.02 12.49
CA ASP A 107 29.37 -3.64 12.52
C ASP A 107 28.59 -4.10 11.26
N ARG A 108 29.13 -4.95 10.42
CA ARG A 108 28.45 -5.40 9.21
C ARG A 108 27.45 -6.51 9.52
N ASN A 109 26.29 -6.41 8.91
CA ASN A 109 25.31 -7.47 8.91
C ASN A 109 25.89 -8.68 8.18
N VAL A 110 25.97 -9.81 8.86
CA VAL A 110 26.48 -11.07 8.30
C VAL A 110 25.44 -12.13 8.52
N LEU A 111 24.98 -12.75 7.45
CA LEU A 111 24.03 -13.86 7.48
C LEU A 111 24.71 -15.19 7.18
N PHE A 112 25.48 -15.23 6.08
CA PHE A 112 26.27 -16.38 5.66
C PHE A 112 27.75 -16.09 5.89
N ASN A 113 28.41 -16.92 6.64
CA ASN A 113 29.87 -16.88 6.83
C ASN A 113 30.44 -18.27 7.07
N ASP A 114 29.97 -19.23 6.26
CA ASP A 114 30.45 -20.58 6.26
C ASP A 114 31.82 -20.64 5.56
N GLU A 115 32.52 -21.77 5.70
CA GLU A 115 33.84 -21.95 5.09
C GLU A 115 33.81 -21.76 3.56
N ASN A 116 32.76 -22.29 2.92
CA ASN A 116 32.59 -22.30 1.46
C ASN A 116 31.49 -21.40 0.91
N TYR A 117 30.77 -20.67 1.79
CA TYR A 117 29.67 -19.80 1.36
C TYR A 117 29.52 -18.59 2.29
N LYS A 118 29.70 -17.41 1.74
CA LYS A 118 29.68 -16.13 2.47
C LYS A 118 28.61 -15.19 1.92
N ASP A 119 28.32 -14.13 2.63
CA ASP A 119 27.43 -13.06 2.17
C ASP A 119 27.84 -12.47 0.82
N ALA A 120 29.15 -12.44 0.52
CA ALA A 120 29.65 -11.99 -0.79
C ALA A 120 29.16 -12.92 -1.91
N ASP A 121 29.29 -14.23 -1.71
CA ASP A 121 28.86 -15.26 -2.66
C ASP A 121 27.35 -15.23 -2.85
N TYR A 122 26.59 -15.07 -1.74
CA TYR A 122 25.15 -14.90 -1.79
C TYR A 122 24.74 -13.67 -2.61
N ASN A 123 25.37 -12.52 -2.36
CA ASN A 123 25.02 -11.28 -3.06
C ASN A 123 25.47 -11.27 -4.54
N GLU A 124 26.56 -11.98 -4.87
CA GLU A 124 26.98 -12.16 -6.26
C GLU A 124 26.02 -13.08 -7.02
N GLN A 125 25.62 -14.20 -6.41
CA GLN A 125 24.69 -15.15 -6.99
C GLN A 125 23.25 -14.60 -7.08
N PHE A 126 22.82 -13.87 -6.05
CA PHE A 126 21.48 -13.33 -5.93
C PHE A 126 21.49 -11.83 -5.61
N PRO A 127 21.69 -10.95 -6.63
CA PRO A 127 21.72 -9.51 -6.43
C PRO A 127 20.44 -8.94 -5.77
N THR A 128 19.33 -9.63 -5.95
CA THR A 128 18.08 -9.35 -5.24
C THR A 128 17.39 -10.63 -4.80
N ILE A 129 16.52 -10.54 -3.80
CA ILE A 129 15.71 -11.68 -3.34
C ILE A 129 14.83 -12.28 -4.48
N TYR A 130 14.53 -11.50 -5.51
CA TYR A 130 13.76 -11.98 -6.67
C TYR A 130 14.60 -12.93 -7.55
N HIS A 131 15.93 -12.73 -7.63
CA HIS A 131 16.84 -13.68 -8.30
C HIS A 131 16.82 -15.03 -7.57
N LEU A 132 16.91 -15.02 -6.24
CA LEU A 132 16.79 -16.24 -5.45
C LEU A 132 15.45 -16.94 -5.66
N ARG A 133 14.33 -16.19 -5.62
CA ARG A 133 12.98 -16.73 -5.84
C ARG A 133 12.81 -17.33 -7.24
N SER A 134 13.32 -16.67 -8.27
CA SER A 134 13.28 -17.17 -9.65
C SER A 134 14.18 -18.40 -9.82
N PHE A 135 15.36 -18.39 -9.21
CA PHE A 135 16.26 -19.54 -9.18
C PHE A 135 15.56 -20.77 -8.58
N LEU A 136 15.02 -20.65 -7.38
CA LEU A 136 14.34 -21.76 -6.71
C LEU A 136 13.09 -22.26 -7.46
N ALA A 137 12.37 -21.38 -8.14
CA ALA A 137 11.20 -21.77 -8.94
C ALA A 137 11.56 -22.60 -10.20
N LYS A 138 12.79 -22.49 -10.68
CA LYS A 138 13.29 -23.14 -11.89
C LYS A 138 14.27 -24.30 -11.59
N HIS A 139 14.73 -24.40 -10.35
CA HIS A 139 15.75 -25.37 -9.92
C HIS A 139 15.07 -26.58 -9.31
N ASN A 140 15.50 -27.80 -9.76
CA ASN A 140 14.90 -29.06 -9.34
C ASN A 140 15.81 -29.88 -8.41
N GLU A 141 16.95 -29.32 -8.03
CA GLU A 141 17.92 -30.02 -7.15
C GLU A 141 17.78 -29.55 -5.71
N LEU A 142 18.38 -30.27 -4.78
CA LEU A 142 18.41 -29.86 -3.37
C LEU A 142 19.24 -28.59 -3.20
N VAL A 143 18.65 -27.63 -2.51
CA VAL A 143 19.25 -26.33 -2.24
C VAL A 143 19.35 -26.14 -0.72
N ASP A 144 20.30 -25.32 -0.28
CA ASP A 144 20.44 -24.95 1.14
C ASP A 144 19.09 -24.44 1.71
N ILE A 145 18.65 -25.05 2.80
CA ILE A 145 17.38 -24.79 3.45
C ILE A 145 17.24 -23.33 3.88
N ARG A 146 18.36 -22.65 4.20
CA ARG A 146 18.40 -21.26 4.59
C ARG A 146 17.99 -20.35 3.43
N LEU A 147 18.42 -20.66 2.20
CA LEU A 147 18.02 -19.96 0.97
C LEU A 147 16.54 -20.15 0.69
N VAL A 148 16.03 -21.37 0.87
CA VAL A 148 14.60 -21.65 0.72
C VAL A 148 13.78 -20.85 1.72
N TYR A 149 14.21 -20.82 2.99
CA TYR A 149 13.55 -20.01 4.02
C TYR A 149 13.49 -18.52 3.65
N LEU A 150 14.61 -17.92 3.21
CA LEU A 150 14.65 -16.51 2.84
C LEU A 150 13.67 -16.18 1.72
N ALA A 151 13.59 -17.04 0.70
CA ALA A 151 12.66 -16.87 -0.41
C ALA A 151 11.19 -16.97 0.04
N VAL A 152 10.85 -18.01 0.82
CA VAL A 152 9.49 -18.26 1.32
C VAL A 152 9.10 -17.16 2.31
N ALA A 153 9.98 -16.77 3.23
CA ALA A 153 9.74 -15.69 4.18
C ALA A 153 9.48 -14.36 3.46
N ASN A 154 10.24 -14.06 2.39
CA ASN A 154 9.99 -12.87 1.57
C ASN A 154 8.61 -12.91 0.90
N ILE A 155 8.19 -14.04 0.32
CA ILE A 155 6.86 -14.19 -0.28
C ILE A 155 5.79 -13.95 0.78
N MET A 156 5.90 -14.57 1.95
CA MET A 156 4.91 -14.48 3.01
C MET A 156 4.89 -13.10 3.67
N LYS A 157 6.03 -12.45 3.79
CA LYS A 157 6.14 -11.07 4.29
C LYS A 157 5.36 -10.09 3.41
N HIS A 158 5.57 -10.19 2.10
CA HIS A 158 4.97 -9.28 1.12
C HIS A 158 3.67 -9.82 0.49
N ARG A 159 3.10 -10.89 1.06
CA ARG A 159 1.82 -11.41 0.63
C ARG A 159 0.73 -10.37 0.90
N GLY A 160 0.21 -9.81 -0.18
CA GLY A 160 -0.99 -8.98 -0.16
C GLY A 160 -2.26 -9.84 -0.16
N ASN A 161 -3.37 -9.23 -0.52
CA ASN A 161 -4.59 -9.95 -0.84
C ASN A 161 -4.44 -10.69 -2.18
N PHE A 162 -5.29 -11.70 -2.38
CA PHE A 162 -5.40 -12.32 -3.69
C PHE A 162 -6.12 -11.34 -4.63
N TYR A 163 -5.40 -10.86 -5.64
CA TYR A 163 -5.96 -9.90 -6.57
C TYR A 163 -6.81 -10.59 -7.65
N SER A 164 -6.44 -11.76 -8.12
CA SER A 164 -7.21 -12.49 -9.12
C SER A 164 -7.04 -14.01 -8.94
N LYS A 165 -8.09 -14.75 -9.27
CA LYS A 165 -8.07 -16.23 -9.21
C LYS A 165 -7.42 -16.86 -10.45
N ASN A 166 -7.37 -16.17 -11.60
CA ASN A 166 -6.89 -16.69 -12.87
C ASN A 166 -5.91 -15.69 -13.52
N LEU A 167 -4.60 -15.92 -13.33
CA LEU A 167 -3.53 -15.11 -13.93
C LEU A 167 -3.02 -15.64 -15.27
N GLU A 168 -3.59 -16.76 -15.78
CA GLU A 168 -3.02 -17.49 -16.92
C GLU A 168 -3.30 -16.85 -18.29
N ASP A 169 -4.35 -16.02 -18.40
CA ASP A 169 -4.67 -15.31 -19.66
C ASP A 169 -5.17 -13.89 -19.34
N THR A 170 -4.21 -12.98 -19.11
CA THR A 170 -4.50 -11.69 -18.52
C THR A 170 -5.22 -10.72 -19.44
N ASP A 171 -4.98 -10.76 -20.76
CA ASP A 171 -5.57 -9.79 -21.70
C ASP A 171 -7.04 -10.08 -22.01
N SER A 172 -7.41 -11.34 -22.26
CA SER A 172 -8.80 -11.72 -22.44
C SER A 172 -9.59 -11.57 -21.15
N ALA A 173 -9.00 -11.96 -20.01
CA ALA A 173 -9.64 -11.84 -18.70
C ALA A 173 -9.99 -10.39 -18.32
N ILE A 174 -9.13 -9.42 -18.64
CA ILE A 174 -9.40 -8.00 -18.36
C ILE A 174 -10.57 -7.48 -19.20
N LYS A 175 -10.65 -7.87 -20.47
CA LYS A 175 -11.77 -7.51 -21.34
C LYS A 175 -13.10 -8.10 -20.84
N ASP A 176 -13.09 -9.35 -20.40
CA ASP A 176 -14.27 -10.03 -19.85
C ASP A 176 -14.73 -9.36 -18.54
N ILE A 177 -13.79 -8.98 -17.67
CA ILE A 177 -14.09 -8.22 -16.43
C ILE A 177 -14.72 -6.87 -16.80
N TYR A 178 -14.17 -6.16 -17.78
CA TYR A 178 -14.73 -4.87 -18.22
C TYR A 178 -16.13 -5.02 -18.80
N ALA A 179 -16.37 -6.04 -19.61
CA ALA A 179 -17.72 -6.34 -20.15
C ALA A 179 -18.72 -6.63 -19.01
N GLY A 180 -18.31 -7.40 -18.00
CA GLY A 180 -19.12 -7.64 -16.79
C GLY A 180 -19.41 -6.36 -15.99
N ILE A 181 -18.47 -5.41 -15.96
CA ILE A 181 -18.71 -4.10 -15.34
C ILE A 181 -19.75 -3.31 -16.12
N CYS A 182 -19.69 -3.31 -17.45
CA CYS A 182 -20.69 -2.61 -18.28
C CYS A 182 -22.10 -3.17 -18.04
N GLU A 183 -22.25 -4.49 -17.90
CA GLU A 183 -23.52 -5.14 -17.58
C GLU A 183 -24.03 -4.72 -16.20
N LYS A 184 -23.22 -4.82 -15.16
CA LYS A 184 -23.59 -4.42 -13.79
C LYS A 184 -23.85 -2.91 -13.67
N ALA A 185 -23.09 -2.08 -14.38
CA ALA A 185 -23.29 -0.63 -14.42
C ALA A 185 -24.68 -0.30 -15.04
N SER A 186 -25.07 -1.00 -16.11
CA SER A 186 -26.38 -0.82 -16.72
C SER A 186 -27.53 -1.18 -15.75
N GLN A 187 -27.35 -2.19 -14.89
CA GLN A 187 -28.31 -2.55 -13.85
C GLN A 187 -28.45 -1.45 -12.77
N ALA A 188 -27.41 -0.65 -12.57
CA ALA A 188 -27.37 0.48 -11.63
C ALA A 188 -27.71 1.83 -12.31
N ASP A 189 -28.33 1.83 -13.49
CA ASP A 189 -28.64 3.01 -14.31
C ASP A 189 -27.39 3.86 -14.70
N ILE A 190 -26.22 3.22 -14.75
CA ILE A 190 -24.97 3.84 -15.20
C ILE A 190 -24.61 3.26 -16.57
N GLN A 191 -24.64 4.09 -17.61
CA GLN A 191 -24.34 3.63 -18.96
C GLN A 191 -22.86 3.77 -19.29
N LEU A 192 -22.15 2.66 -19.26
CA LEU A 192 -20.86 2.53 -19.90
C LEU A 192 -21.09 1.89 -21.27
N TYR A 193 -20.84 2.63 -22.34
CA TYR A 193 -21.15 2.15 -23.69
C TYR A 193 -20.29 0.95 -24.08
N PRO A 194 -20.89 -0.24 -24.34
CA PRO A 194 -20.12 -1.44 -24.74
C PRO A 194 -19.49 -1.31 -26.14
N GLU A 195 -19.98 -0.37 -26.96
CA GLU A 195 -19.46 -0.05 -28.29
C GLU A 195 -18.13 0.76 -28.28
N ALA A 196 -17.73 1.21 -27.11
CA ALA A 196 -16.43 1.84 -26.96
C ALA A 196 -15.32 0.85 -27.34
N ASP A 197 -14.26 1.36 -27.97
CA ASP A 197 -13.11 0.55 -28.32
C ASP A 197 -12.41 0.04 -27.06
N THR A 198 -12.78 -1.17 -26.66
CA THR A 198 -12.27 -1.81 -25.42
C THR A 198 -10.75 -1.94 -25.47
N ASP A 199 -10.17 -2.15 -26.66
CA ASP A 199 -8.72 -2.25 -26.81
C ASP A 199 -8.05 -0.94 -26.46
N LYS A 200 -8.57 0.20 -26.94
CA LYS A 200 -8.06 1.52 -26.56
C LYS A 200 -8.23 1.83 -25.07
N ILE A 201 -9.37 1.46 -24.48
CA ILE A 201 -9.59 1.65 -23.05
C ILE A 201 -8.53 0.89 -22.25
N MET A 202 -8.24 -0.36 -22.62
CA MET A 202 -7.21 -1.17 -21.99
C MET A 202 -5.82 -0.58 -22.21
N ASP A 203 -5.51 -0.11 -23.42
CA ASP A 203 -4.25 0.57 -23.71
C ASP A 203 -4.04 1.80 -22.82
N TYR A 204 -5.08 2.62 -22.60
CA TYR A 204 -5.00 3.77 -21.69
C TYR A 204 -4.81 3.31 -20.24
N MET A 205 -5.53 2.30 -19.79
CA MET A 205 -5.44 1.82 -18.40
C MET A 205 -4.09 1.16 -18.11
N LEU A 206 -3.53 0.43 -19.07
CA LEU A 206 -2.25 -0.28 -18.93
C LEU A 206 -1.03 0.63 -19.18
N ASN A 207 -1.21 1.81 -19.75
CA ASN A 207 -0.09 2.72 -20.01
C ASN A 207 0.47 3.30 -18.72
N THR A 208 1.67 2.85 -18.32
CA THR A 208 2.34 3.29 -17.10
C THR A 208 2.91 4.71 -17.16
N ALA A 209 3.06 5.29 -18.36
CA ALA A 209 3.50 6.67 -18.55
C ALA A 209 2.40 7.71 -18.27
N LEU A 210 1.13 7.28 -18.24
CA LEU A 210 0.00 8.16 -17.99
C LEU A 210 -0.35 8.22 -16.49
N THR A 211 -0.64 9.43 -16.00
CA THR A 211 -1.17 9.59 -14.64
C THR A 211 -2.62 9.11 -14.56
N ASN A 212 -3.06 8.67 -13.39
CA ASN A 212 -4.44 8.19 -13.19
C ASN A 212 -5.52 9.22 -13.62
N LYS A 213 -5.23 10.52 -13.47
CA LYS A 213 -6.13 11.59 -13.94
C LYS A 213 -6.24 11.62 -15.46
N VAL A 214 -5.10 11.50 -16.16
CA VAL A 214 -5.07 11.46 -17.63
C VAL A 214 -5.77 10.21 -18.13
N LYS A 215 -5.50 9.04 -17.54
CA LYS A 215 -6.18 7.78 -17.86
C LYS A 215 -7.71 7.95 -17.74
N ALA A 216 -8.20 8.46 -16.61
CA ALA A 216 -9.63 8.68 -16.40
C ALA A 216 -10.24 9.64 -17.42
N THR A 217 -9.50 10.68 -17.83
CA THR A 217 -9.98 11.61 -18.88
C THR A 217 -10.07 10.93 -20.24
N LEU A 218 -9.05 10.19 -20.65
CA LEU A 218 -9.02 9.48 -21.93
C LEU A 218 -10.09 8.39 -22.00
N VAL A 219 -10.25 7.60 -20.95
CA VAL A 219 -11.31 6.59 -20.86
C VAL A 219 -12.69 7.25 -20.90
N SER A 220 -12.92 8.35 -20.18
CA SER A 220 -14.19 9.09 -20.21
C SER A 220 -14.51 9.62 -21.60
N GLN A 221 -13.52 10.05 -22.37
CA GLN A 221 -13.70 10.50 -23.75
C GLN A 221 -14.05 9.35 -24.69
N GLU A 222 -13.38 8.21 -24.57
CA GLU A 222 -13.61 7.02 -25.39
C GLU A 222 -14.99 6.44 -25.12
N VAL A 223 -15.39 6.34 -23.84
CA VAL A 223 -16.73 5.87 -23.41
C VAL A 223 -17.82 6.91 -23.65
N LYS A 224 -17.47 8.15 -23.98
CA LYS A 224 -18.41 9.28 -24.13
C LYS A 224 -19.24 9.51 -22.85
N ALA A 225 -18.61 9.44 -21.69
CA ALA A 225 -19.28 9.62 -20.41
C ALA A 225 -19.91 11.02 -20.30
N LEU A 226 -21.24 11.07 -20.10
CA LEU A 226 -22.03 12.29 -20.05
C LEU A 226 -22.47 12.64 -18.63
N THR A 227 -22.68 11.62 -17.80
CA THR A 227 -23.21 11.80 -16.45
C THR A 227 -22.09 11.87 -15.40
N LYS A 228 -22.45 12.43 -14.22
CA LYS A 228 -21.56 12.47 -13.08
C LYS A 228 -21.23 11.05 -12.57
N SER A 229 -22.21 10.14 -12.59
CA SER A 229 -22.07 8.75 -12.17
C SER A 229 -21.08 7.99 -13.05
N GLU A 230 -21.21 8.09 -14.37
CA GLU A 230 -20.29 7.49 -15.34
C GLU A 230 -18.85 7.99 -15.12
N THR A 231 -18.70 9.33 -15.02
CA THR A 231 -17.38 9.93 -14.78
C THR A 231 -16.79 9.51 -13.43
N ALA A 232 -17.60 9.39 -12.37
CA ALA A 232 -17.15 8.96 -11.06
C ALA A 232 -16.74 7.49 -11.07
N LEU A 233 -17.49 6.61 -11.74
CA LEU A 233 -17.15 5.20 -11.88
C LEU A 233 -15.84 5.01 -12.65
N ILE A 234 -15.64 5.73 -13.75
CA ILE A 234 -14.37 5.69 -14.52
C ILE A 234 -13.19 6.20 -13.68
N LYS A 235 -13.38 7.24 -12.89
CA LYS A 235 -12.35 7.72 -11.96
C LYS A 235 -11.97 6.63 -10.94
N LEU A 236 -12.96 5.93 -10.40
CA LEU A 236 -12.73 4.82 -9.48
C LEU A 236 -11.98 3.66 -10.15
N MET A 237 -12.35 3.28 -11.38
CA MET A 237 -11.64 2.30 -12.19
C MET A 237 -10.15 2.65 -12.35
N CYS A 238 -9.84 3.93 -12.49
CA CYS A 238 -8.45 4.43 -12.58
C CYS A 238 -7.79 4.65 -11.21
N GLY A 239 -8.41 4.25 -10.10
CA GLY A 239 -7.86 4.36 -8.75
C GLY A 239 -7.90 5.77 -8.14
N LEU A 240 -8.70 6.68 -8.70
CA LEU A 240 -8.92 8.01 -8.13
C LEU A 240 -9.95 7.97 -7.01
N LYS A 241 -9.84 8.91 -6.08
CA LYS A 241 -10.77 9.06 -4.96
C LYS A 241 -12.08 9.68 -5.44
N VAL A 242 -13.22 9.04 -5.11
CA VAL A 242 -14.56 9.45 -5.48
C VAL A 242 -15.50 9.38 -4.28
N LYS A 243 -16.57 10.17 -4.28
CA LYS A 243 -17.65 10.01 -3.31
C LYS A 243 -18.59 8.90 -3.76
N ILE A 244 -19.09 8.11 -2.83
CA ILE A 244 -20.06 7.02 -3.11
C ILE A 244 -21.33 7.60 -3.75
N THR A 245 -21.80 8.74 -3.24
CA THR A 245 -22.97 9.47 -3.77
C THR A 245 -22.77 10.09 -5.16
N ASP A 246 -21.53 10.24 -5.63
CA ASP A 246 -21.26 10.67 -6.99
C ASP A 246 -21.43 9.52 -7.97
N ILE A 247 -21.20 8.26 -7.53
CA ILE A 247 -21.44 7.06 -8.34
C ILE A 247 -22.94 6.72 -8.32
N PHE A 248 -23.55 6.73 -7.14
CA PHE A 248 -24.94 6.35 -6.91
C PHE A 248 -25.75 7.53 -6.35
N PRO A 249 -26.26 8.43 -7.20
CA PRO A 249 -26.99 9.63 -6.75
C PRO A 249 -28.24 9.33 -5.92
N GLY A 250 -28.91 8.21 -6.15
CA GLY A 250 -30.07 7.77 -5.38
C GLY A 250 -29.81 7.64 -3.88
N LEU A 251 -28.55 7.44 -3.48
CA LEU A 251 -28.17 7.36 -2.08
C LEU A 251 -28.21 8.74 -1.37
N LEU A 252 -28.27 9.85 -2.11
CA LEU A 252 -28.39 11.18 -1.52
C LEU A 252 -29.71 11.35 -0.73
N GLU A 253 -30.77 10.64 -1.11
CA GLU A 253 -32.08 10.72 -0.44
C GLU A 253 -32.17 9.78 0.77
N THR A 254 -31.40 8.71 0.79
CA THR A 254 -31.51 7.63 1.78
C THR A 254 -30.46 7.69 2.88
N LEU A 255 -29.27 8.25 2.61
CA LEU A 255 -28.17 8.27 3.56
C LEU A 255 -28.22 9.48 4.50
N PRO A 256 -27.77 9.31 5.77
CA PRO A 256 -27.51 10.41 6.69
C PRO A 256 -26.50 11.41 6.14
N GLU A 257 -26.58 12.67 6.57
CA GLU A 257 -25.68 13.75 6.10
C GLU A 257 -24.18 13.47 6.31
N GLU A 258 -23.85 12.73 7.37
CA GLU A 258 -22.46 12.32 7.66
C GLU A 258 -21.95 11.34 6.60
N ASP A 259 -22.77 10.40 6.18
CA ASP A 259 -22.41 9.34 5.25
C ASP A 259 -22.39 9.81 3.79
N LYS A 260 -23.14 10.84 3.44
CA LYS A 260 -23.13 11.48 2.10
C LYS A 260 -21.76 11.98 1.66
N LYS A 261 -20.88 12.29 2.62
CA LYS A 261 -19.50 12.74 2.37
C LYS A 261 -18.50 11.61 2.24
N THR A 262 -18.94 10.37 2.43
CA THR A 262 -18.05 9.19 2.38
C THR A 262 -17.45 9.05 0.99
N SER A 263 -16.13 8.99 0.96
CA SER A 263 -15.35 8.82 -0.26
C SER A 263 -14.49 7.56 -0.18
N MET A 264 -14.19 6.98 -1.32
CA MET A 264 -13.39 5.76 -1.43
C MET A 264 -12.40 5.84 -2.58
N SER A 265 -11.31 5.11 -2.44
CA SER A 265 -10.37 4.79 -3.51
C SER A 265 -9.78 3.42 -3.24
N PHE A 266 -9.53 2.64 -4.27
CA PHE A 266 -8.86 1.34 -4.15
C PHE A 266 -7.39 1.45 -3.76
N SER A 267 -6.80 2.63 -3.90
CA SER A 267 -5.44 2.92 -3.43
C SER A 267 -5.37 3.29 -1.94
N ASP A 268 -6.51 3.47 -1.26
CA ASP A 268 -6.53 3.77 0.18
C ASP A 268 -6.09 2.54 0.98
N ASN A 269 -5.16 2.73 1.93
CA ASN A 269 -4.61 1.64 2.73
C ASN A 269 -5.64 0.95 3.63
N ASP A 270 -6.74 1.62 3.92
CA ASP A 270 -7.84 1.15 4.78
C ASP A 270 -9.05 0.64 3.98
N TYR A 271 -8.97 0.60 2.65
CA TYR A 271 -10.09 0.16 1.81
C TYR A 271 -10.65 -1.21 2.24
N LEU A 272 -9.76 -2.17 2.48
CA LEU A 272 -10.17 -3.53 2.86
C LEU A 272 -10.79 -3.64 4.25
N ASP A 273 -10.41 -2.74 5.16
CA ASP A 273 -11.02 -2.67 6.50
C ASP A 273 -12.39 -1.98 6.46
N ARG A 274 -12.74 -1.33 5.34
CA ARG A 274 -13.98 -0.58 5.11
C ARG A 274 -14.98 -1.28 4.18
N THR A 275 -14.68 -2.45 3.69
CA THR A 275 -15.55 -3.16 2.74
C THR A 275 -16.95 -3.38 3.29
N GLU A 276 -17.08 -3.83 4.55
CA GLU A 276 -18.37 -4.00 5.24
C GLU A 276 -19.13 -2.67 5.43
N GLU A 277 -18.42 -1.57 5.70
CA GLU A 277 -19.01 -0.24 5.82
C GLU A 277 -19.56 0.22 4.44
N ILE A 278 -18.75 0.05 3.39
CA ILE A 278 -19.13 0.44 2.02
C ILE A 278 -20.33 -0.38 1.55
N GLU A 279 -20.34 -1.68 1.76
CA GLU A 279 -21.46 -2.58 1.42
C GLU A 279 -22.76 -2.16 2.13
N LYS A 280 -22.71 -1.85 3.42
CA LYS A 280 -23.87 -1.34 4.16
C LYS A 280 -24.40 -0.01 3.64
N LEU A 281 -23.51 0.87 3.18
CA LEU A 281 -23.89 2.18 2.66
C LEU A 281 -24.47 2.10 1.23
N THR A 282 -23.97 1.19 0.41
CA THR A 282 -24.34 1.09 -1.00
C THR A 282 -25.48 0.08 -1.26
N GLY A 283 -25.64 -0.91 -0.39
CA GLY A 283 -26.46 -2.08 -0.63
C GLY A 283 -25.73 -3.15 -1.47
N GLU A 284 -26.25 -4.38 -1.45
CA GLU A 284 -25.62 -5.56 -2.04
C GLU A 284 -25.37 -5.39 -3.55
N ASP A 285 -26.40 -4.97 -4.33
CA ASP A 285 -26.33 -4.85 -5.78
C ASP A 285 -25.27 -3.80 -6.22
N ASN A 286 -25.28 -2.62 -5.58
CA ASN A 286 -24.31 -1.57 -5.89
C ASN A 286 -22.88 -1.97 -5.45
N TYR A 287 -22.77 -2.73 -4.36
CA TYR A 287 -21.49 -3.24 -3.88
C TYR A 287 -20.91 -4.28 -4.84
N GLU A 288 -21.73 -5.10 -5.48
CA GLU A 288 -21.27 -6.01 -6.52
C GLU A 288 -20.61 -5.27 -7.71
N LEU A 289 -21.17 -4.12 -8.12
CA LEU A 289 -20.54 -3.27 -9.15
C LEU A 289 -19.19 -2.74 -8.66
N ILE A 290 -19.11 -2.23 -7.43
CA ILE A 290 -17.84 -1.75 -6.83
C ILE A 290 -16.81 -2.88 -6.77
N SER A 291 -17.23 -4.08 -6.41
CA SER A 291 -16.36 -5.26 -6.34
C SER A 291 -15.82 -5.66 -7.72
N ALA A 292 -16.65 -5.62 -8.77
CA ALA A 292 -16.22 -5.89 -10.14
C ALA A 292 -15.21 -4.82 -10.63
N VAL A 293 -15.47 -3.54 -10.32
CA VAL A 293 -14.52 -2.45 -10.64
C VAL A 293 -13.20 -2.63 -9.88
N LYS A 294 -13.25 -3.11 -8.64
CA LYS A 294 -12.04 -3.45 -7.87
C LYS A 294 -11.23 -4.57 -8.52
N GLU A 295 -11.91 -5.60 -9.02
CA GLU A 295 -11.29 -6.71 -9.72
C GLU A 295 -10.55 -6.23 -10.99
N LEU A 296 -11.16 -5.35 -11.78
CA LEU A 296 -10.51 -4.72 -12.93
C LEU A 296 -9.28 -3.92 -12.52
N TYR A 297 -9.41 -3.07 -11.49
CA TYR A 297 -8.30 -2.27 -10.97
C TYR A 297 -7.12 -3.15 -10.55
N ASP A 298 -7.39 -4.25 -9.84
CA ASP A 298 -6.37 -5.19 -9.41
C ASP A 298 -5.71 -5.92 -10.58
N ALA A 299 -6.50 -6.35 -11.58
CA ALA A 299 -6.00 -7.00 -12.78
C ALA A 299 -5.06 -6.07 -13.58
N VAL A 300 -5.43 -4.81 -13.74
CA VAL A 300 -4.58 -3.78 -14.39
C VAL A 300 -3.26 -3.58 -13.62
N ILE A 301 -3.30 -3.52 -12.28
CA ILE A 301 -2.08 -3.40 -11.48
C ILE A 301 -1.17 -4.62 -11.66
N ILE A 302 -1.75 -5.82 -11.62
CA ILE A 302 -0.99 -7.07 -11.78
C ILE A 302 -0.34 -7.10 -13.16
N GLN A 303 -1.07 -6.79 -14.21
CA GLN A 303 -0.52 -6.78 -15.56
C GLN A 303 0.60 -5.75 -15.73
N ASN A 304 0.43 -4.57 -15.15
CA ASN A 304 1.49 -3.55 -15.12
C ASN A 304 2.76 -4.02 -14.37
N ILE A 305 2.61 -4.85 -13.33
CA ILE A 305 3.74 -5.45 -12.61
C ILE A 305 4.36 -6.58 -13.41
N MET A 306 3.53 -7.43 -14.03
CA MET A 306 3.97 -8.63 -14.73
C MET A 306 4.67 -8.34 -16.07
N GLN A 307 4.23 -7.32 -16.80
CA GLN A 307 4.82 -6.89 -18.09
C GLN A 307 5.09 -8.06 -19.06
N GLY A 308 4.16 -9.01 -19.15
CA GLY A 308 4.28 -10.21 -19.97
C GLY A 308 5.11 -11.35 -19.38
N HIS A 309 5.65 -11.20 -18.18
CA HIS A 309 6.35 -12.29 -17.49
C HIS A 309 5.38 -13.22 -16.77
N ARG A 310 5.67 -14.52 -16.77
CA ARG A 310 4.85 -15.53 -16.06
C ARG A 310 4.92 -15.40 -14.53
N PHE A 311 6.07 -14.97 -13.99
CA PHE A 311 6.31 -14.85 -12.55
C PHE A 311 6.67 -13.42 -12.17
N ILE A 312 6.11 -12.93 -11.07
CA ILE A 312 6.44 -11.61 -10.50
C ILE A 312 7.94 -11.46 -10.27
N SER A 313 8.62 -12.55 -9.89
CA SER A 313 10.08 -12.54 -9.68
C SER A 313 10.83 -12.20 -10.96
N ASP A 314 10.42 -12.76 -12.10
CA ASP A 314 11.07 -12.49 -13.39
C ASP A 314 10.82 -11.04 -13.85
N ALA A 315 9.60 -10.54 -13.67
CA ALA A 315 9.28 -9.13 -13.95
C ALA A 315 10.12 -8.16 -13.11
N LYS A 316 10.29 -8.47 -11.82
CA LYS A 316 11.14 -7.66 -10.92
C LYS A 316 12.62 -7.76 -11.27
N ILE A 317 13.10 -8.90 -11.72
CA ILE A 317 14.48 -9.07 -12.22
C ILE A 317 14.68 -8.22 -13.48
N ALA A 318 13.78 -8.31 -14.46
CA ALA A 318 13.87 -7.52 -15.68
C ALA A 318 13.87 -6.00 -15.39
N SER A 319 13.03 -5.55 -14.47
CA SER A 319 13.02 -4.16 -14.00
C SER A 319 14.34 -3.76 -13.33
N TYR A 320 14.91 -4.63 -12.50
CA TYR A 320 16.22 -4.39 -11.87
C TYR A 320 17.35 -4.31 -12.88
N GLU A 321 17.42 -5.26 -13.81
CA GLU A 321 18.45 -5.31 -14.85
C GLU A 321 18.38 -4.08 -15.77
N LYS A 322 17.17 -3.67 -16.16
CA LYS A 322 16.95 -2.42 -16.92
C LYS A 322 17.50 -1.22 -16.14
N HIS A 323 17.09 -1.08 -14.87
CA HIS A 323 17.58 0.02 -14.03
C HIS A 323 19.11 0.01 -13.89
N MET A 324 19.74 -1.15 -13.74
CA MET A 324 21.19 -1.26 -13.67
C MET A 324 21.88 -0.89 -14.98
N ALA A 325 21.30 -1.25 -16.13
CA ALA A 325 21.80 -0.84 -17.44
C ALA A 325 21.69 0.69 -17.63
N ASP A 326 20.54 1.27 -17.31
CA ASP A 326 20.30 2.71 -17.37
C ASP A 326 21.24 3.47 -16.42
N LEU A 327 21.44 2.97 -15.20
CA LEU A 327 22.40 3.56 -14.26
C LEU A 327 23.85 3.50 -14.77
N LYS A 328 24.23 2.39 -15.41
CA LYS A 328 25.57 2.27 -16.02
C LYS A 328 25.75 3.30 -17.16
N LEU A 329 24.72 3.47 -17.99
CA LEU A 329 24.70 4.46 -19.04
C LEU A 329 24.79 5.88 -18.46
N LEU A 330 23.94 6.19 -17.47
CA LEU A 330 23.94 7.48 -16.77
C LEU A 330 25.32 7.78 -16.17
N LYS A 331 25.90 6.84 -15.43
CA LYS A 331 27.24 7.00 -14.85
C LYS A 331 28.32 7.25 -15.91
N SER A 332 28.28 6.54 -17.03
CA SER A 332 29.24 6.72 -18.10
C SER A 332 29.12 8.09 -18.80
N THR A 333 27.88 8.54 -19.00
CA THR A 333 27.55 9.84 -19.56
C THR A 333 27.99 10.97 -18.65
N MET A 334 27.55 10.92 -17.38
CA MET A 334 27.88 11.95 -16.39
C MET A 334 29.40 12.11 -16.16
N LYS A 335 30.18 11.04 -16.23
CA LYS A 335 31.64 11.11 -16.17
C LYS A 335 32.28 11.91 -17.29
N ARG A 336 31.60 12.06 -18.43
CA ARG A 336 32.12 12.82 -19.60
C ARG A 336 31.85 14.32 -19.47
N TYR A 337 30.76 14.69 -18.77
CA TYR A 337 30.28 16.08 -18.74
C TYR A 337 30.48 16.75 -17.38
N LEU A 338 30.59 16.00 -16.29
CA LEU A 338 30.73 16.56 -14.96
C LEU A 338 32.18 16.48 -14.45
N SER A 339 32.58 17.47 -13.65
CA SER A 339 33.80 17.39 -12.85
C SER A 339 33.71 16.28 -11.81
N LYS A 340 34.82 15.85 -11.23
CA LYS A 340 34.84 14.82 -10.18
C LYS A 340 34.02 15.22 -8.96
N GLN A 341 33.99 16.51 -8.63
CA GLN A 341 33.22 17.02 -7.47
C GLN A 341 31.71 16.98 -7.75
N GLU A 342 31.29 17.47 -8.92
CA GLU A 342 29.88 17.44 -9.34
C GLU A 342 29.36 16.01 -9.48
N TYR A 343 30.17 15.12 -10.08
CA TYR A 343 29.82 13.70 -10.17
C TYR A 343 29.64 13.06 -8.79
N SER A 344 30.57 13.31 -7.86
CA SER A 344 30.46 12.80 -6.49
C SER A 344 29.22 13.38 -5.77
N ARG A 345 28.95 14.67 -5.96
CA ARG A 345 27.76 15.32 -5.40
C ARG A 345 26.47 14.67 -5.91
N PHE A 346 26.36 14.45 -7.22
CA PHE A 346 25.19 13.88 -7.86
C PHE A 346 24.88 12.45 -7.36
N PHE A 347 25.90 11.59 -7.23
CA PHE A 347 25.69 10.19 -6.87
C PHE A 347 25.73 9.90 -5.37
N ASN A 348 26.37 10.74 -4.54
CA ASN A 348 26.64 10.43 -3.13
C ASN A 348 26.00 11.42 -2.14
N ILE A 349 25.54 12.60 -2.58
CA ILE A 349 24.94 13.61 -1.69
C ILE A 349 23.44 13.68 -1.96
N GLU A 350 22.65 13.57 -0.88
CA GLU A 350 21.20 13.61 -0.93
C GLU A 350 20.68 15.05 -0.98
N GLU A 351 20.68 15.64 -2.17
CA GLU A 351 20.12 16.96 -2.43
C GLU A 351 19.00 16.85 -3.49
N PRO A 352 18.02 17.77 -3.52
CA PRO A 352 17.00 17.78 -4.54
C PRO A 352 17.60 17.75 -5.96
N GLY A 353 17.13 16.82 -6.78
CA GLY A 353 17.63 16.63 -8.15
C GLY A 353 18.89 15.78 -8.27
N THR A 354 19.37 15.14 -7.20
CA THR A 354 20.48 14.19 -7.26
C THR A 354 20.00 12.75 -7.35
N TYR A 355 20.81 11.87 -7.96
CA TYR A 355 20.53 10.44 -7.99
C TYR A 355 20.48 9.82 -6.57
N ALA A 356 21.34 10.29 -5.66
CA ALA A 356 21.32 9.85 -4.27
C ALA A 356 19.97 10.14 -3.59
N ALA A 357 19.38 11.32 -3.81
CA ALA A 357 18.05 11.66 -3.30
C ALA A 357 16.94 10.81 -3.95
N TYR A 358 17.04 10.55 -5.26
CA TYR A 358 16.11 9.67 -5.97
C TYR A 358 16.10 8.25 -5.40
N VAL A 359 17.27 7.63 -5.24
CA VAL A 359 17.40 6.28 -4.68
C VAL A 359 16.84 6.23 -3.25
N LYS A 360 17.14 7.23 -2.43
CA LYS A 360 16.62 7.29 -1.06
C LYS A 360 15.10 7.45 -1.03
N SER A 361 14.52 8.26 -1.89
CA SER A 361 13.07 8.41 -1.99
C SER A 361 12.40 7.10 -2.43
N GLY A 362 13.01 6.35 -3.33
CA GLY A 362 12.54 5.03 -3.78
C GLY A 362 12.73 3.93 -2.73
N MET A 363 13.81 3.98 -1.93
CA MET A 363 14.08 3.00 -0.86
C MET A 363 13.29 3.26 0.42
N SER A 364 12.88 4.50 0.68
CA SER A 364 12.07 4.88 1.84
C SER A 364 10.59 4.52 1.70
N ASN A 365 10.31 3.42 1.05
CA ASN A 365 8.98 2.92 0.73
C ASN A 365 7.99 3.00 1.88
N GLY A 366 6.79 3.40 1.56
CA GLY A 366 5.65 3.47 2.42
C GLY A 366 5.38 4.90 2.93
N VAL A 367 5.27 5.08 4.22
CA VAL A 367 4.76 6.30 4.86
C VAL A 367 5.56 7.57 4.55
N LYS A 368 6.87 7.44 4.27
CA LYS A 368 7.75 8.60 4.00
C LYS A 368 7.65 9.13 2.56
N THR A 369 7.27 8.31 1.61
CA THR A 369 7.12 8.72 0.19
C THR A 369 6.05 9.78 0.00
N ARG A 370 4.98 9.76 0.77
CA ARG A 370 3.94 10.81 0.70
C ARG A 370 4.42 12.17 1.20
N ARG A 371 5.28 12.22 2.23
CA ARG A 371 5.86 13.49 2.72
C ARG A 371 6.97 14.04 1.82
N ASN A 372 7.62 13.17 1.06
CA ASN A 372 8.73 13.54 0.18
C ASN A 372 8.33 13.60 -1.30
N SER A 373 7.09 13.28 -1.67
CA SER A 373 6.60 13.38 -3.05
C SER A 373 6.64 14.82 -3.62
N GLU A 374 6.64 15.82 -2.73
CA GLU A 374 6.87 17.21 -3.12
C GLU A 374 8.37 17.55 -3.31
N LYS A 375 9.28 16.68 -2.82
CA LYS A 375 10.73 16.89 -2.87
C LYS A 375 11.46 15.87 -3.74
N GLY A 376 10.84 14.73 -4.01
CA GLY A 376 11.39 13.67 -4.85
C GLY A 376 10.90 13.83 -6.27
N ARG A 377 11.49 14.76 -7.01
CA ARG A 377 11.36 14.78 -8.47
C ARG A 377 12.06 13.56 -9.04
N THR A 378 11.39 12.89 -9.96
CA THR A 378 12.00 11.83 -10.75
C THR A 378 13.08 12.42 -11.65
N LEU A 379 14.04 11.61 -12.09
CA LEU A 379 15.06 12.04 -13.03
C LEU A 379 14.50 12.46 -14.41
N ASP A 380 13.21 12.22 -14.61
CA ASP A 380 12.45 12.57 -15.83
C ASP A 380 11.83 13.97 -15.74
N ASP A 381 11.89 14.66 -14.60
CA ASP A 381 11.52 16.06 -14.39
C ASP A 381 12.76 16.97 -14.51
#